data_5c3ed09d098c637c4038ab8f0c5e7798
#
_entry.id   5c3ed09d098c637c4038ab8f0c5e7798
#
_cell.length_a   1.000
_cell.length_b   1.000
_cell.length_c   1.000
_cell.angle_alpha   90.00
_cell.angle_beta   90.00
_cell.angle_gamma   90.00
#
_symmetry.space_group_name_H-M   'P 1'
#
loop_
_entity.id
_entity.type
_entity.pdbx_description
1 polymer ?
#
loop_
_entity_poly.entity_id
_entity_poly.type
_entity_poly.pdbx_seq_one_letter_code
_entity_poly.pdbx_strand_id
1 'polypeptide(L)'
;LPAGGWIDYWDGRRVQAGAEGRQLDRQVDLATLPVFVRAGAILPMYPSMLFDGEKPLDEVTFDLYPQGDAQYTLYEDDGTTRRYQQGESSTQLVRVQAPAQGSGPVQVQIDAVQGQYNGQLAQRRYGLRVLSRQAPRAVQAGGRALPALADAAAFNNGSEGWYFDAKDRRGTLHVRTATQDIRQPLQLQLDFAVAAAAADDAFPAAPVLGRELPADSL
;
A
#
# COMPACT_ATOMS: atom_id res chain seq x y z
N LEU A 1 11.93 -11.48 -11.79
CA LEU A 1 11.99 -10.37 -10.83
C LEU A 1 13.43 -9.88 -10.73
N PRO A 2 13.69 -8.57 -10.86
CA PRO A 2 14.99 -7.98 -10.56
C PRO A 2 15.44 -8.19 -9.10
N ALA A 3 16.72 -7.96 -8.80
CA ALA A 3 17.26 -8.06 -7.45
C ALA A 3 16.47 -7.25 -6.42
N GLY A 4 16.20 -7.83 -5.25
CA GLY A 4 15.47 -7.20 -4.14
C GLY A 4 14.31 -8.03 -3.63
N GLY A 5 13.59 -7.46 -2.66
CA GLY A 5 12.38 -8.07 -2.10
C GLY A 5 11.14 -7.71 -2.91
N TRP A 6 10.27 -8.68 -3.12
CA TRP A 6 9.03 -8.53 -3.87
C TRP A 6 7.86 -9.18 -3.14
N ILE A 7 6.68 -8.65 -3.34
CA ILE A 7 5.46 -9.12 -2.71
C ILE A 7 4.41 -9.33 -3.81
N ASP A 8 3.79 -10.52 -3.84
CA ASP A 8 2.61 -10.76 -4.67
C ASP A 8 1.48 -9.84 -4.18
N TYR A 9 0.97 -9.01 -5.07
CA TYR A 9 -0.04 -8.01 -4.74
C TYR A 9 -1.33 -8.62 -4.21
N TRP A 10 -1.71 -9.81 -4.73
CA TRP A 10 -3.00 -10.42 -4.45
C TRP A 10 -3.03 -11.20 -3.13
N ASP A 11 -1.95 -11.93 -2.83
CA ASP A 11 -1.93 -12.83 -1.69
C ASP A 11 -0.88 -12.50 -0.62
N GLY A 12 -0.06 -11.47 -0.84
CA GLY A 12 0.93 -11.01 0.12
C GLY A 12 2.14 -11.93 0.29
N ARG A 13 2.32 -12.94 -0.57
CA ARG A 13 3.52 -13.77 -0.56
C ARG A 13 4.76 -12.95 -0.85
N ARG A 14 5.82 -13.24 -0.11
CA ARG A 14 7.10 -12.57 -0.25
C ARG A 14 8.10 -13.45 -0.96
N VAL A 15 8.92 -12.86 -1.81
CA VAL A 15 10.03 -13.50 -2.51
C VAL A 15 11.24 -12.59 -2.54
N GLN A 16 12.40 -13.15 -2.23
CA GLN A 16 13.67 -12.46 -2.38
C GLN A 16 14.35 -12.89 -3.67
N ALA A 17 14.71 -11.92 -4.51
CA ALA A 17 15.53 -12.13 -5.69
C ALA A 17 16.97 -11.71 -5.39
N GLY A 18 17.92 -12.61 -5.68
CA GLY A 18 19.37 -12.36 -5.53
C GLY A 18 19.90 -11.34 -6.54
N ALA A 19 21.22 -11.13 -6.56
CA ALA A 19 21.88 -10.14 -7.43
C ALA A 19 21.56 -10.36 -8.92
N GLU A 20 21.47 -11.61 -9.36
CA GLU A 20 21.14 -12.00 -10.75
C GLU A 20 19.62 -11.94 -11.05
N GLY A 21 18.82 -11.50 -10.07
CA GLY A 21 17.38 -11.59 -10.17
C GLY A 21 16.85 -12.98 -9.81
N ARG A 22 15.57 -13.20 -10.07
CA ARG A 22 14.90 -14.50 -9.86
C ARG A 22 13.84 -14.72 -10.91
N GLN A 23 13.91 -15.84 -11.61
CA GLN A 23 12.80 -16.32 -12.41
C GLN A 23 11.76 -16.95 -11.51
N LEU A 24 10.50 -16.62 -11.76
CA LEU A 24 9.36 -17.13 -11.01
C LEU A 24 8.29 -17.57 -11.97
N ASP A 25 7.94 -18.85 -11.92
CA ASP A 25 6.81 -19.40 -12.66
C ASP A 25 5.56 -19.29 -11.80
N ARG A 26 4.59 -18.52 -12.27
CA ARG A 26 3.33 -18.25 -11.58
C ARG A 26 2.19 -18.81 -12.38
N GLN A 27 1.54 -19.84 -11.86
CA GLN A 27 0.28 -20.31 -12.44
C GLN A 27 -0.85 -19.40 -11.98
N VAL A 28 -1.58 -18.84 -12.93
CA VAL A 28 -2.75 -17.99 -12.70
C VAL A 28 -3.88 -18.41 -13.65
N ASP A 29 -5.10 -18.13 -13.25
CA ASP A 29 -6.26 -18.24 -14.13
C ASP A 29 -6.38 -17.00 -15.06
N LEU A 30 -7.37 -17.03 -15.95
CA LEU A 30 -7.60 -15.91 -16.88
C LEU A 30 -8.10 -14.63 -16.20
N ALA A 31 -8.57 -14.73 -14.96
CA ALA A 31 -9.06 -13.57 -14.19
C ALA A 31 -7.93 -12.88 -13.40
N THR A 32 -6.75 -13.50 -13.30
CA THR A 32 -5.66 -13.01 -12.46
C THR A 32 -4.51 -12.46 -13.31
N LEU A 33 -4.25 -11.16 -13.22
CA LEU A 33 -3.02 -10.55 -13.72
C LEU A 33 -1.93 -10.70 -12.65
N PRO A 34 -0.79 -11.40 -12.90
CA PRO A 34 0.31 -11.46 -11.94
C PRO A 34 0.91 -10.07 -11.71
N VAL A 35 0.84 -9.59 -10.48
CA VAL A 35 1.40 -8.29 -10.09
C VAL A 35 2.30 -8.48 -8.88
N PHE A 36 3.53 -7.98 -8.97
CA PHE A 36 4.49 -7.98 -7.87
C PHE A 36 4.86 -6.56 -7.49
N VAL A 37 4.77 -6.26 -6.22
CA VAL A 37 5.15 -4.97 -5.65
C VAL A 37 6.52 -5.08 -5.01
N ARG A 38 7.37 -4.10 -5.25
CA ARG A 38 8.68 -4.05 -4.60
C ARG A 38 8.51 -3.79 -3.09
N ALA A 39 9.26 -4.49 -2.27
CA ALA A 39 9.34 -4.19 -0.85
C ALA A 39 9.87 -2.76 -0.63
N GLY A 40 9.29 -2.02 0.29
CA GLY A 40 9.51 -0.59 0.48
C GLY A 40 8.56 0.31 -0.34
N ALA A 41 7.72 -0.22 -1.24
CA ALA A 41 6.83 0.61 -2.04
C ALA A 41 5.75 1.31 -1.20
N ILE A 42 5.37 2.49 -1.68
CA ILE A 42 4.24 3.31 -1.23
C ILE A 42 3.34 3.52 -2.44
N LEU A 43 2.14 2.94 -2.46
CA LEU A 43 1.20 3.05 -3.57
C LEU A 43 0.00 3.90 -3.15
N PRO A 44 -0.22 5.08 -3.76
CA PRO A 44 -1.43 5.84 -3.51
C PRO A 44 -2.62 5.17 -4.18
N MET A 45 -3.70 5.06 -3.45
CA MET A 45 -4.96 4.46 -3.92
C MET A 45 -6.11 5.42 -3.65
N TYR A 46 -6.93 5.64 -4.67
CA TYR A 46 -8.20 6.32 -4.51
C TYR A 46 -9.34 5.33 -4.25
N PRO A 47 -10.49 5.78 -3.76
CA PRO A 47 -11.66 4.94 -3.62
C PRO A 47 -12.01 4.24 -4.93
N SER A 48 -12.44 2.97 -4.85
CA SER A 48 -12.92 2.27 -6.05
C SER A 48 -14.12 3.01 -6.63
N MET A 49 -14.08 3.30 -7.94
CA MET A 49 -15.12 4.00 -8.68
C MET A 49 -15.24 3.44 -10.09
N LEU A 50 -16.41 3.58 -10.70
CA LEU A 50 -16.69 3.06 -12.05
C LEU A 50 -16.21 4.01 -13.15
N PHE A 51 -16.14 5.30 -12.85
CA PHE A 51 -15.61 6.33 -13.75
C PHE A 51 -14.97 7.45 -12.92
N ASP A 52 -14.07 8.17 -13.54
CA ASP A 52 -13.38 9.29 -12.90
C ASP A 52 -14.36 10.38 -12.46
N GLY A 53 -14.22 10.85 -11.21
CA GLY A 53 -15.11 11.84 -10.61
C GLY A 53 -16.43 11.30 -10.06
N GLU A 54 -16.67 9.97 -10.04
CA GLU A 54 -17.85 9.37 -9.39
C GLU A 54 -17.90 9.68 -7.89
N LYS A 55 -16.74 9.70 -7.25
CA LYS A 55 -16.60 9.95 -5.81
C LYS A 55 -15.65 11.11 -5.55
N PRO A 56 -15.87 11.87 -4.48
CA PRO A 56 -14.90 12.88 -4.09
C PRO A 56 -13.57 12.22 -3.70
N LEU A 57 -12.45 12.87 -4.02
CA LEU A 57 -11.11 12.43 -3.65
C LEU A 57 -10.72 12.99 -2.26
N ASP A 58 -11.66 12.92 -1.32
CA ASP A 58 -11.52 13.41 0.05
C ASP A 58 -10.83 12.39 0.98
N GLU A 59 -10.54 11.19 0.48
CA GLU A 59 -9.72 10.19 1.13
C GLU A 59 -8.66 9.67 0.15
N VAL A 60 -7.41 9.66 0.58
CA VAL A 60 -6.31 8.97 -0.10
C VAL A 60 -5.79 7.88 0.81
N THR A 61 -5.75 6.65 0.31
CA THR A 61 -5.17 5.51 1.01
C THR A 61 -3.78 5.20 0.45
N PHE A 62 -2.78 5.03 1.31
CA PHE A 62 -1.47 4.56 0.91
C PHE A 62 -1.33 3.07 1.26
N ASP A 63 -1.13 2.24 0.23
CA ASP A 63 -0.71 0.86 0.42
C ASP A 63 0.78 0.84 0.70
N LEU A 64 1.15 0.39 1.88
CA LEU A 64 2.53 0.37 2.35
C LEU A 64 3.05 -1.07 2.42
N TYR A 65 4.25 -1.26 1.89
CA TYR A 65 4.99 -2.51 1.91
C TYR A 65 6.30 -2.33 2.69
N PRO A 66 6.24 -2.13 4.03
CA PRO A 66 7.37 -1.60 4.80
C PRO A 66 8.62 -2.46 4.70
N GLN A 67 9.72 -1.84 4.26
CA GLN A 67 11.07 -2.38 4.29
C GLN A 67 12.08 -1.25 4.08
N GLY A 68 12.85 -0.90 5.13
CA GLY A 68 13.77 0.23 5.10
C GLY A 68 13.05 1.58 4.94
N ASP A 69 13.81 2.59 4.59
CA ASP A 69 13.32 3.94 4.35
C ASP A 69 12.81 4.07 2.93
N ALA A 70 11.66 4.69 2.78
CA ALA A 70 11.02 4.92 1.48
C ALA A 70 10.34 6.29 1.44
N GLN A 71 10.19 6.83 0.23
CA GLN A 71 9.42 8.05 0.01
C GLN A 71 8.67 8.01 -1.31
N TYR A 72 7.56 8.73 -1.35
CA TYR A 72 6.72 8.90 -2.53
C TYR A 72 6.20 10.34 -2.59
N THR A 73 6.20 10.94 -3.77
CA THR A 73 5.58 12.25 -3.99
C THR A 73 4.26 12.07 -4.72
N LEU A 74 3.15 12.30 -4.03
CA LEU A 74 1.84 12.38 -4.63
C LEU A 74 1.75 13.70 -5.40
N TYR A 75 1.46 13.61 -6.68
CA TYR A 75 1.19 14.74 -7.56
C TYR A 75 -0.31 14.79 -7.87
N GLU A 76 -0.89 15.97 -7.83
CA GLU A 76 -2.29 16.20 -8.19
C GLU A 76 -2.45 17.52 -8.94
N ASP A 77 -3.36 17.53 -9.89
CA ASP A 77 -3.85 18.72 -10.61
C ASP A 77 -5.36 18.61 -10.83
N ASP A 78 -5.95 19.46 -11.67
CA ASP A 78 -7.40 19.44 -11.93
C ASP A 78 -7.86 18.28 -12.82
N GLY A 79 -6.93 17.47 -13.35
CA GLY A 79 -7.21 16.29 -14.19
C GLY A 79 -7.85 16.58 -15.55
N THR A 80 -8.23 17.83 -15.84
CA THR A 80 -9.03 18.18 -17.00
C THR A 80 -8.42 19.24 -17.91
N THR A 81 -7.57 20.11 -17.36
CA THR A 81 -6.97 21.21 -18.14
C THR A 81 -5.44 21.06 -18.21
N ARG A 82 -4.81 21.89 -19.03
CA ARG A 82 -3.33 21.97 -19.10
C ARG A 82 -2.74 23.05 -18.21
N ARG A 83 -3.47 23.51 -17.19
CA ARG A 83 -3.00 24.57 -16.29
C ARG A 83 -1.82 24.15 -15.42
N TYR A 84 -1.60 22.85 -15.25
CA TYR A 84 -0.37 22.33 -14.64
C TYR A 84 0.90 22.85 -15.32
N GLN A 85 0.85 23.13 -16.63
CA GLN A 85 1.98 23.75 -17.36
C GLN A 85 2.24 25.20 -16.93
N GLN A 86 1.31 25.81 -16.21
CA GLN A 86 1.39 27.16 -15.65
C GLN A 86 1.59 27.13 -14.13
N GLY A 87 1.86 25.94 -13.56
CA GLY A 87 2.12 25.75 -12.14
C GLY A 87 0.87 25.47 -11.29
N GLU A 88 -0.32 25.30 -11.91
CA GLU A 88 -1.54 24.90 -11.18
C GLU A 88 -1.52 23.39 -10.92
N SER A 89 -0.74 23.00 -9.94
CA SER A 89 -0.63 21.62 -9.46
C SER A 89 -0.19 21.62 -8.01
N SER A 90 -0.30 20.47 -7.36
CA SER A 90 0.20 20.28 -6.00
C SER A 90 1.00 19.00 -5.86
N THR A 91 1.86 19.00 -4.85
CA THR A 91 2.63 17.83 -4.45
C THR A 91 2.54 17.61 -2.96
N GLN A 92 2.55 16.34 -2.56
CA GLN A 92 2.59 15.94 -1.16
C GLN A 92 3.61 14.82 -0.98
N LEU A 93 4.61 15.03 -0.15
CA LEU A 93 5.63 14.03 0.12
C LEU A 93 5.19 13.13 1.26
N VAL A 94 5.27 11.82 1.02
CA VAL A 94 5.02 10.76 2.01
C VAL A 94 6.32 10.02 2.24
N ARG A 95 6.71 9.87 3.50
CA ARG A 95 7.91 9.12 3.92
C ARG A 95 7.51 7.98 4.83
N VAL A 96 8.16 6.86 4.67
CA VAL A 96 8.01 5.69 5.54
C VAL A 96 9.39 5.31 6.05
N GLN A 97 9.52 5.14 7.35
CA GLN A 97 10.70 4.58 8.00
C GLN A 97 10.32 3.25 8.63
N ALA A 98 10.99 2.20 8.24
CA ALA A 98 10.73 0.84 8.69
C ALA A 98 12.03 0.05 8.86
N PRO A 99 12.04 -1.06 9.60
CA PRO A 99 13.19 -1.94 9.64
C PRO A 99 13.59 -2.41 8.24
N ALA A 100 14.88 -2.44 7.95
CA ALA A 100 15.41 -2.93 6.68
C ALA A 100 15.08 -4.42 6.45
N GLN A 101 14.91 -5.18 7.54
CA GLN A 101 14.53 -6.59 7.52
C GLN A 101 13.65 -6.91 8.73
N GLY A 102 12.80 -7.92 8.58
CA GLY A 102 11.90 -8.35 9.65
C GLY A 102 10.74 -7.39 9.88
N SER A 103 10.29 -7.30 11.13
CA SER A 103 9.26 -6.38 11.58
C SER A 103 9.71 -5.59 12.80
N GLY A 104 9.07 -4.47 13.01
CA GLY A 104 9.33 -3.55 14.11
C GLY A 104 8.52 -2.26 13.90
N PRO A 105 8.77 -1.23 14.71
CA PRO A 105 8.05 0.04 14.59
C PRO A 105 8.17 0.63 13.18
N VAL A 106 7.06 1.17 12.67
CA VAL A 106 6.98 1.87 11.39
C VAL A 106 6.52 3.29 11.65
N GLN A 107 7.22 4.26 11.09
CA GLN A 107 6.82 5.67 11.10
C GLN A 107 6.42 6.09 9.71
N VAL A 108 5.30 6.80 9.61
CA VAL A 108 4.80 7.38 8.36
C VAL A 108 4.66 8.88 8.57
N GLN A 109 5.33 9.64 7.72
CA GLN A 109 5.25 11.09 7.69
C GLN A 109 4.56 11.50 6.38
N ILE A 110 3.43 12.19 6.50
CA ILE A 110 2.72 12.82 5.39
C ILE A 110 2.93 14.33 5.54
N ASP A 111 3.68 14.93 4.62
CA ASP A 111 3.98 16.36 4.69
C ASP A 111 2.77 17.20 4.29
N ALA A 112 2.82 18.49 4.63
CA ALA A 112 1.87 19.48 4.11
C ALA A 112 1.90 19.54 2.59
N VAL A 113 0.74 19.62 1.95
CA VAL A 113 0.63 19.81 0.50
C VAL A 113 1.28 21.12 0.09
N GLN A 114 2.10 21.09 -0.96
CA GLN A 114 2.72 22.25 -1.60
C GLN A 114 2.05 22.52 -2.95
N GLY A 115 1.91 23.79 -3.33
CA GLY A 115 1.20 24.16 -4.55
C GLY A 115 -0.32 24.15 -4.39
N GLN A 116 -1.00 24.52 -5.46
CA GLN A 116 -2.48 24.55 -5.49
C GLN A 116 -2.99 24.45 -6.91
N TYR A 117 -4.22 24.00 -7.06
CA TYR A 117 -4.93 23.96 -8.33
C TYR A 117 -6.43 24.21 -8.11
N ASN A 118 -7.15 24.54 -9.17
CA ASN A 118 -8.58 24.79 -9.09
C ASN A 118 -9.33 23.48 -8.75
N GLY A 119 -10.22 23.55 -7.76
CA GLY A 119 -10.97 22.37 -7.26
C GLY A 119 -10.24 21.56 -6.20
N GLN A 120 -9.03 21.97 -5.77
CA GLN A 120 -8.32 21.29 -4.69
C GLN A 120 -9.12 21.34 -3.38
N LEU A 121 -9.28 20.18 -2.74
CA LEU A 121 -9.92 20.09 -1.42
C LEU A 121 -9.00 20.67 -0.35
N ALA A 122 -9.56 21.46 0.57
CA ALA A 122 -8.83 22.02 1.71
C ALA A 122 -8.61 21.01 2.84
N GLN A 123 -9.44 19.98 2.89
CA GLN A 123 -9.42 18.95 3.92
C GLN A 123 -9.45 17.57 3.28
N ARG A 124 -8.74 16.62 3.89
CA ARG A 124 -8.65 15.25 3.43
C ARG A 124 -8.51 14.28 4.59
N ARG A 125 -8.95 13.07 4.39
CA ARG A 125 -8.70 11.93 5.25
C ARG A 125 -7.60 11.07 4.65
N TYR A 126 -6.76 10.51 5.50
CA TYR A 126 -5.72 9.59 5.08
C TYR A 126 -6.01 8.18 5.57
N GLY A 127 -5.94 7.23 4.64
CA GLY A 127 -5.97 5.82 4.93
C GLY A 127 -4.57 5.20 4.80
N LEU A 128 -4.28 4.16 5.56
CA LEU A 128 -3.14 3.28 5.32
C LEU A 128 -3.63 1.83 5.22
N ARG A 129 -3.10 1.08 4.27
CA ARG A 129 -3.14 -0.37 4.25
C ARG A 129 -1.71 -0.87 4.32
N VAL A 130 -1.32 -1.40 5.47
CA VAL A 130 0.07 -1.76 5.75
C VAL A 130 0.20 -3.26 5.76
N LEU A 131 0.97 -3.80 4.83
CA LEU A 131 1.21 -5.24 4.78
C LEU A 131 2.11 -5.64 5.95
N SER A 132 1.55 -6.43 6.88
CA SER A 132 2.24 -6.94 8.06
C SER A 132 1.71 -8.31 8.44
N ARG A 133 2.59 -9.22 8.85
CA ARG A 133 2.20 -10.57 9.29
C ARG A 133 1.67 -10.61 10.73
N GLN A 134 1.64 -9.49 11.41
CA GLN A 134 1.18 -9.39 12.80
C GLN A 134 0.46 -8.05 13.02
N ALA A 135 -0.50 -8.08 13.95
CA ALA A 135 -1.16 -6.87 14.41
C ALA A 135 -0.17 -5.95 15.14
N PRO A 136 -0.30 -4.62 15.01
CA PRO A 136 0.45 -3.70 15.87
C PRO A 136 -0.09 -3.75 17.30
N ARG A 137 0.74 -3.35 18.27
CA ARG A 137 0.32 -3.13 19.66
C ARG A 137 -0.47 -1.85 19.81
N ALA A 138 -0.10 -0.84 19.05
CA ALA A 138 -0.72 0.47 19.04
C ALA A 138 -0.53 1.19 17.71
N VAL A 139 -1.46 2.08 17.39
CA VAL A 139 -1.38 3.01 16.27
C VAL A 139 -1.64 4.41 16.80
N GLN A 140 -0.79 5.37 16.45
CA GLN A 140 -0.94 6.77 16.80
C GLN A 140 -0.96 7.64 15.54
N ALA A 141 -1.72 8.72 15.58
CA ALA A 141 -1.73 9.76 14.55
C ALA A 141 -1.65 11.14 15.23
N GLY A 142 -0.70 11.97 14.81
CA GLY A 142 -0.48 13.29 15.41
C GLY A 142 -0.20 13.24 16.92
N GLY A 143 0.48 12.18 17.41
CA GLY A 143 0.77 11.96 18.82
C GLY A 143 -0.40 11.43 19.66
N ARG A 144 -1.58 11.19 19.06
CA ARG A 144 -2.77 10.67 19.72
C ARG A 144 -3.02 9.21 19.33
N ALA A 145 -3.31 8.36 20.32
CA ALA A 145 -3.67 6.98 20.03
C ALA A 145 -4.98 6.90 19.24
N LEU A 146 -4.99 6.11 18.19
CA LEU A 146 -6.19 5.77 17.43
C LEU A 146 -6.90 4.55 18.07
N PRO A 147 -8.24 4.52 18.08
CA PRO A 147 -8.98 3.39 18.59
C PRO A 147 -8.74 2.12 17.74
N ALA A 148 -8.51 1.01 18.44
CA ALA A 148 -8.54 -0.31 17.82
C ALA A 148 -10.01 -0.73 17.63
N LEU A 149 -10.37 -1.10 16.39
CA LEU A 149 -11.72 -1.49 16.02
C LEU A 149 -11.78 -3.02 15.86
N ALA A 150 -12.95 -3.58 16.09
CA ALA A 150 -13.10 -5.03 16.13
C ALA A 150 -12.91 -5.71 14.77
N ASP A 151 -13.36 -5.05 13.70
CA ASP A 151 -13.40 -5.64 12.36
C ASP A 151 -13.60 -4.58 11.25
N ALA A 152 -13.68 -5.05 10.02
CA ALA A 152 -13.95 -4.21 8.85
C ALA A 152 -15.30 -3.49 8.90
N ALA A 153 -16.33 -4.09 9.53
CA ALA A 153 -17.65 -3.47 9.63
C ALA A 153 -17.60 -2.25 10.56
N ALA A 154 -16.97 -2.38 11.73
CA ALA A 154 -16.72 -1.28 12.63
C ALA A 154 -15.84 -0.19 11.99
N PHE A 155 -14.83 -0.59 11.22
CA PHE A 155 -13.97 0.33 10.47
C PHE A 155 -14.72 1.12 9.41
N ASN A 156 -15.56 0.46 8.61
CA ASN A 156 -16.32 1.10 7.53
C ASN A 156 -17.37 2.08 8.07
N ASN A 157 -17.93 1.81 9.25
CA ASN A 157 -18.91 2.66 9.91
C ASN A 157 -18.28 3.76 10.78
N GLY A 158 -16.95 3.68 11.05
CA GLY A 158 -16.22 4.61 11.90
C GLY A 158 -15.68 5.81 11.14
N SER A 159 -15.37 6.89 11.88
CA SER A 159 -14.72 8.09 11.31
C SER A 159 -13.20 7.98 11.32
N GLU A 160 -12.62 7.33 12.32
CA GLU A 160 -11.19 7.07 12.47
C GLU A 160 -10.94 5.79 13.29
N GLY A 161 -9.76 5.24 13.17
CA GLY A 161 -9.33 4.06 13.90
C GLY A 161 -8.51 3.10 13.06
N TRP A 162 -8.28 1.92 13.61
CA TRP A 162 -7.56 0.87 12.91
C TRP A 162 -8.08 -0.52 13.26
N TYR A 163 -7.92 -1.46 12.35
CA TYR A 163 -8.12 -2.89 12.58
C TYR A 163 -7.09 -3.71 11.80
N PHE A 164 -6.84 -4.92 12.24
CA PHE A 164 -5.93 -5.84 11.58
C PHE A 164 -6.70 -7.04 11.02
N ASP A 165 -6.56 -7.27 9.71
CA ASP A 165 -7.11 -8.44 9.05
C ASP A 165 -5.99 -9.45 8.75
N ALA A 166 -5.94 -10.53 9.52
CA ALA A 166 -4.96 -11.60 9.36
C ALA A 166 -5.16 -12.40 8.06
N LYS A 167 -6.33 -12.32 7.42
CA LYS A 167 -6.67 -13.06 6.19
C LYS A 167 -6.38 -12.25 4.93
N ASP A 168 -6.52 -10.92 4.99
CA ASP A 168 -6.20 -10.06 3.86
C ASP A 168 -4.69 -10.10 3.60
N ARG A 169 -4.28 -10.65 2.45
CA ARG A 169 -2.88 -10.70 1.96
C ARG A 169 -1.88 -11.21 3.03
N ARG A 170 -2.30 -12.20 3.85
CA ARG A 170 -1.53 -12.79 4.97
C ARG A 170 -1.26 -11.83 6.12
N GLY A 171 -2.02 -10.80 6.22
CA GLY A 171 -2.03 -9.79 7.25
C GLY A 171 -1.93 -8.37 6.69
N THR A 172 -2.99 -7.61 6.88
CA THR A 172 -3.05 -6.19 6.53
C THR A 172 -3.58 -5.38 7.70
N LEU A 173 -2.83 -4.36 8.08
CA LEU A 173 -3.30 -3.34 9.00
C LEU A 173 -4.02 -2.26 8.20
N HIS A 174 -5.27 -1.99 8.53
CA HIS A 174 -6.05 -0.90 7.99
C HIS A 174 -6.10 0.24 9.00
N VAL A 175 -5.74 1.44 8.58
CA VAL A 175 -5.79 2.66 9.41
C VAL A 175 -6.57 3.73 8.67
N ARG A 176 -7.39 4.49 9.39
CA ARG A 176 -8.06 5.69 8.89
C ARG A 176 -7.91 6.81 9.90
N THR A 177 -7.51 7.99 9.43
CA THR A 177 -7.40 9.19 10.25
C THR A 177 -8.71 9.97 10.26
N ALA A 178 -8.87 10.88 11.20
CA ALA A 178 -9.87 11.93 11.07
C ALA A 178 -9.56 12.83 9.86
N THR A 179 -10.57 13.53 9.38
CA THR A 179 -10.39 14.57 8.35
C THR A 179 -9.54 15.70 8.91
N GLN A 180 -8.57 16.16 8.15
CA GLN A 180 -7.67 17.24 8.54
C GLN A 180 -7.33 18.18 7.38
N ASP A 181 -6.81 19.35 7.70
CA ASP A 181 -6.32 20.32 6.72
C ASP A 181 -5.10 19.74 5.99
N ILE A 182 -5.12 19.75 4.65
CA ILE A 182 -4.04 19.25 3.81
C ILE A 182 -2.73 20.05 3.96
N ARG A 183 -2.79 21.26 4.51
CA ARG A 183 -1.63 22.12 4.78
C ARG A 183 -0.95 21.81 6.12
N GLN A 184 -1.52 20.88 6.90
CA GLN A 184 -0.91 20.42 8.13
C GLN A 184 -0.21 19.06 7.89
N PRO A 185 1.03 18.91 8.34
CA PRO A 185 1.71 17.62 8.27
C PRO A 185 1.07 16.63 9.25
N LEU A 186 1.14 15.35 8.93
CA LEU A 186 0.66 14.27 9.78
C LEU A 186 1.76 13.24 9.99
N GLN A 187 1.99 12.87 11.23
CA GLN A 187 2.85 11.76 11.60
C GLN A 187 2.01 10.62 12.15
N LEU A 188 2.23 9.40 11.65
CA LEU A 188 1.66 8.18 12.19
C LEU A 188 2.79 7.28 12.71
N GLN A 189 2.50 6.61 13.84
CA GLN A 189 3.41 5.64 14.45
C GLN A 189 2.66 4.31 14.59
N LEU A 190 3.23 3.25 14.06
CA LEU A 190 2.68 1.90 14.08
C LEU A 190 3.63 1.04 14.90
N ASP A 191 3.21 0.64 16.09
CA ASP A 191 4.05 -0.14 17.04
C ASP A 191 3.91 -1.63 16.78
N PHE A 192 4.65 -2.16 15.82
CA PHE A 192 4.76 -3.60 15.62
C PHE A 192 5.84 -4.20 16.52
N ALA A 193 5.62 -5.44 16.95
CA ALA A 193 6.65 -6.18 17.66
C ALA A 193 7.87 -6.42 16.75
N VAL A 194 9.07 -6.36 17.34
CA VAL A 194 10.30 -6.69 16.63
C VAL A 194 10.36 -8.20 16.41
N ALA A 195 10.55 -8.62 15.17
CA ALA A 195 10.78 -10.01 14.80
C ALA A 195 11.75 -10.09 13.62
N ALA A 196 12.48 -11.20 13.53
CA ALA A 196 13.35 -11.49 12.40
C ALA A 196 12.58 -11.57 11.08
N ALA A 197 13.29 -11.40 9.97
CA ALA A 197 12.70 -11.61 8.65
C ALA A 197 12.17 -13.04 8.52
N ALA A 198 10.95 -13.18 8.03
CA ALA A 198 10.43 -14.50 7.67
C ALA A 198 11.14 -15.01 6.42
N ALA A 199 11.23 -16.34 6.31
CA ALA A 199 11.67 -16.97 5.07
C ALA A 199 10.72 -16.61 3.90
N ASP A 200 11.22 -16.78 2.68
CA ASP A 200 10.42 -16.66 1.47
C ASP A 200 9.20 -17.58 1.53
N ASP A 201 8.08 -17.08 1.02
CA ASP A 201 6.90 -17.90 0.86
C ASP A 201 7.06 -18.85 -0.34
N ALA A 202 6.59 -20.09 -0.18
CA ALA A 202 6.52 -21.02 -1.29
C ALA A 202 5.45 -20.57 -2.29
N PHE A 203 5.81 -20.51 -3.56
CA PHE A 203 4.85 -20.44 -4.65
C PHE A 203 4.56 -21.87 -5.13
N PRO A 204 3.29 -22.24 -5.36
CA PRO A 204 2.97 -23.54 -5.92
C PRO A 204 3.77 -23.71 -7.23
N ALA A 205 4.46 -24.84 -7.36
CA ALA A 205 5.05 -25.20 -8.65
C ALA A 205 3.93 -25.26 -9.70
N ALA A 206 4.17 -24.68 -10.87
CA ALA A 206 3.28 -24.90 -11.99
C ALA A 206 3.20 -26.41 -12.23
N PRO A 207 2.00 -27.00 -12.41
CA PRO A 207 1.93 -28.38 -12.87
C PRO A 207 2.72 -28.43 -14.17
N VAL A 208 3.65 -29.37 -14.27
CA VAL A 208 4.29 -29.68 -15.54
C VAL A 208 3.16 -30.17 -16.42
N LEU A 209 2.63 -29.29 -17.27
CA LEU A 209 1.78 -29.70 -18.37
C LEU A 209 2.69 -30.55 -19.25
N GLY A 210 2.59 -31.87 -19.09
CA GLY A 210 3.13 -32.81 -20.06
C GLY A 210 2.48 -32.46 -21.39
N ARG A 211 3.17 -31.73 -22.21
CA ARG A 211 2.80 -31.45 -23.59
C ARG A 211 3.14 -32.70 -24.38
N GLU A 212 2.37 -33.75 -24.21
CA GLU A 212 2.17 -34.69 -25.26
C GLU A 212 1.25 -34.00 -26.28
N LEU A 213 1.82 -33.35 -27.26
CA LEU A 213 1.09 -33.07 -28.50
C LEU A 213 0.75 -34.46 -29.07
N PRO A 214 -0.52 -34.76 -29.41
CA PRO A 214 -0.84 -35.99 -30.08
C PRO A 214 -0.05 -36.02 -31.39
N ALA A 215 0.59 -37.14 -31.65
CA ALA A 215 1.47 -37.36 -32.83
C ALA A 215 0.74 -37.32 -34.20
N ASP A 216 -0.58 -37.02 -34.18
CA ASP A 216 -1.43 -37.11 -35.38
C ASP A 216 -2.09 -35.75 -35.68
N SER A 217 -1.29 -34.74 -35.97
CA SER A 217 -1.81 -33.54 -36.63
C SER A 217 -0.78 -33.00 -37.63
N LEU A 218 -0.53 -33.83 -38.69
CA LEU A 218 -0.04 -33.38 -39.97
C LEU A 218 -1.09 -33.68 -41.03
#